data_aff2a8571bc35ba8003f0844e6709134
#
_entry.id   aff2a8571bc35ba8003f0844e6709134
#
_cell.length_a   1.000
_cell.length_b   1.000
_cell.length_c   1.000
_cell.angle_alpha   90.00
_cell.angle_beta   90.00
_cell.angle_gamma   90.00
#
_symmetry.space_group_name_H-M   'P 1'
#
loop_
_entity.id
_entity.type
_entity.pdbx_description
1 polymer ?
#
loop_
_entity_poly.entity_id
_entity_poly.type
_entity_poly.pdbx_seq_one_letter_code
_entity_poly.pdbx_strand_id
1 'polypeptide(L)'
;MQIQYLEIVCPDVDSVCEMYARVHGVNFDESNQSLGGARTAKLANGGMLGVRAPLRDTESPVVRPYMLVADILAAVDAASNAGAEIAMPPMEIPGHGTFAIVIHSGIESGFWQL
;
A
#
# COMPACT_ATOMS: atom_id res chain seq x y z
N MET A 1 8.37 -12.51 6.42
CA MET A 1 7.36 -11.63 5.83
C MET A 1 7.55 -10.22 6.37
N GLN A 2 7.51 -9.22 5.49
CA GLN A 2 7.78 -7.83 5.85
C GLN A 2 6.81 -6.91 5.09
N ILE A 3 6.26 -5.92 5.79
CA ILE A 3 5.46 -4.87 5.12
C ILE A 3 6.43 -3.90 4.45
N GLN A 4 6.32 -3.77 3.13
CA GLN A 4 7.10 -2.80 2.36
C GLN A 4 6.36 -1.47 2.22
N TYR A 5 5.06 -1.52 2.03
CA TYR A 5 4.23 -0.33 1.89
C TYR A 5 2.93 -0.54 2.66
N LEU A 6 2.64 0.38 3.56
CA LEU A 6 1.36 0.41 4.28
C LEU A 6 0.56 1.58 3.72
N GLU A 7 -0.52 1.26 3.02
CA GLU A 7 -1.38 2.25 2.38
C GLU A 7 -2.59 2.55 3.24
N ILE A 8 -2.82 3.83 3.52
CA ILE A 8 -4.04 4.29 4.17
C ILE A 8 -4.79 5.16 3.17
N VAL A 9 -6.02 4.77 2.85
CA VAL A 9 -6.94 5.56 2.01
C VAL A 9 -7.98 6.17 2.92
N CYS A 10 -8.09 7.49 2.94
CA CYS A 10 -9.01 8.20 3.83
C CYS A 10 -9.42 9.55 3.22
N PRO A 11 -10.59 10.08 3.60
CA PRO A 11 -11.05 11.36 3.06
C PRO A 11 -10.30 12.58 3.62
N ASP A 12 -9.69 12.49 4.81
CA ASP A 12 -8.96 13.60 5.42
C ASP A 12 -7.49 13.22 5.66
N VAL A 13 -6.70 13.34 4.59
CA VAL A 13 -5.30 12.94 4.56
C VAL A 13 -4.46 13.71 5.59
N ASP A 14 -4.62 15.02 5.66
CA ASP A 14 -3.79 15.86 6.53
C ASP A 14 -4.05 15.56 8.00
N SER A 15 -5.30 15.31 8.39
CA SER A 15 -5.66 14.93 9.75
C SER A 15 -5.03 13.60 10.16
N VAL A 16 -5.09 12.61 9.26
CA VAL A 16 -4.49 11.29 9.53
C VAL A 16 -2.97 11.39 9.62
N CYS A 17 -2.33 12.13 8.71
CA CYS A 17 -0.89 12.37 8.76
C CYS A 17 -0.48 13.05 10.07
N GLU A 18 -1.23 14.04 10.51
CA GLU A 18 -0.94 14.75 11.78
C GLU A 18 -1.03 13.80 12.97
N MET A 19 -2.05 12.95 13.02
CA MET A 19 -2.19 11.98 14.12
C MET A 19 -1.02 11.00 14.14
N TYR A 20 -0.65 10.45 12.99
CA TYR A 20 0.48 9.50 12.92
C TYR A 20 1.81 10.17 13.25
N ALA A 21 2.01 11.42 12.81
CA ALA A 21 3.22 12.18 13.16
C ALA A 21 3.34 12.41 14.66
N ARG A 22 2.24 12.78 15.32
CA ARG A 22 2.24 13.02 16.77
C ARG A 22 2.43 11.75 17.58
N VAL A 23 1.74 10.67 17.19
CA VAL A 23 1.76 9.41 17.95
C VAL A 23 3.06 8.64 17.74
N HIS A 24 3.54 8.59 16.50
CA HIS A 24 4.65 7.72 16.10
C HIS A 24 5.96 8.46 15.80
N GLY A 25 5.95 9.79 15.83
CA GLY A 25 7.16 10.59 15.58
C GLY A 25 7.67 10.51 14.15
N VAL A 26 6.80 10.19 13.18
CA VAL A 26 7.17 10.11 11.76
C VAL A 26 7.01 11.47 11.09
N ASN A 27 7.78 11.70 10.01
CA ASN A 27 7.70 12.90 9.20
C ASN A 27 7.15 12.55 7.82
N PHE A 28 6.06 13.20 7.43
CA PHE A 28 5.44 12.99 6.13
C PHE A 28 5.99 13.96 5.10
N ASP A 29 6.30 13.43 3.92
CA ASP A 29 6.65 14.22 2.75
C ASP A 29 5.40 14.80 2.09
N GLU A 30 5.61 15.64 1.09
CA GLU A 30 4.55 16.14 0.23
C GLU A 30 3.93 15.00 -0.60
N SER A 31 2.79 15.28 -1.18
CA SER A 31 2.05 14.36 -2.03
C SER A 31 2.91 13.83 -3.21
N ASN A 32 2.91 12.53 -3.42
CA ASN A 32 3.67 11.85 -4.47
C ASN A 32 2.73 11.33 -5.56
N GLN A 33 2.80 11.90 -6.75
CA GLN A 33 1.92 11.54 -7.86
C GLN A 33 2.07 10.09 -8.32
N SER A 34 3.27 9.52 -8.22
CA SER A 34 3.52 8.11 -8.58
C SER A 34 2.80 7.13 -7.65
N LEU A 35 2.45 7.57 -6.46
CA LEU A 35 1.78 6.76 -5.44
C LEU A 35 0.33 7.20 -5.21
N GLY A 36 -0.35 7.65 -6.26
CA GLY A 36 -1.74 8.07 -6.18
C GLY A 36 -1.96 9.35 -5.38
N GLY A 37 -0.96 10.20 -5.28
CA GLY A 37 -1.01 11.44 -4.50
C GLY A 37 -0.75 11.24 -3.02
N ALA A 38 -0.24 10.08 -2.61
CA ALA A 38 0.02 9.79 -1.20
C ALA A 38 1.11 10.69 -0.61
N ARG A 39 0.90 11.12 0.63
CA ARG A 39 1.94 11.67 1.48
C ARG A 39 2.61 10.50 2.18
N THR A 40 3.93 10.44 2.17
CA THR A 40 4.66 9.27 2.63
C THR A 40 5.57 9.55 3.80
N ALA A 41 5.79 8.53 4.64
CA ALA A 41 6.73 8.53 5.74
C ALA A 41 7.48 7.19 5.75
N LYS A 42 8.73 7.21 6.20
CA LYS A 42 9.53 6.00 6.28
C LYS A 42 9.16 5.16 7.49
N LEU A 43 9.08 3.85 7.30
CA LEU A 43 8.97 2.88 8.39
C LEU A 43 10.37 2.51 8.89
N ALA A 44 10.45 2.10 10.17
CA ALA A 44 11.73 1.74 10.78
C ALA A 44 12.44 0.56 10.10
N ASN A 45 11.66 -0.33 9.44
CA ASN A 45 12.20 -1.51 8.74
C ASN A 45 12.66 -1.22 7.30
N GLY A 46 12.65 0.04 6.88
CA GLY A 46 13.01 0.43 5.52
C GLY A 46 11.84 0.50 4.54
N GLY A 47 10.65 0.11 4.97
CA GLY A 47 9.42 0.28 4.18
C GLY A 47 8.86 1.70 4.27
N MET A 48 7.64 1.87 3.80
CA MET A 48 7.02 3.19 3.67
C MET A 48 5.55 3.14 4.08
N LEU A 49 5.09 4.18 4.75
CA LEU A 49 3.68 4.45 5.01
C LEU A 49 3.21 5.51 4.01
N GLY A 50 2.10 5.28 3.33
CA GLY A 50 1.49 6.26 2.44
C GLY A 50 0.05 6.54 2.82
N VAL A 51 -0.32 7.81 2.89
CA VAL A 51 -1.69 8.24 3.19
C VAL A 51 -2.21 9.06 2.01
N ARG A 52 -3.30 8.61 1.41
CA ARG A 52 -3.89 9.29 0.25
C ARG A 52 -5.41 9.38 0.33
N ALA A 53 -5.95 10.33 -0.42
CA ALA A 53 -7.39 10.43 -0.63
C ALA A 53 -7.88 9.34 -1.60
N PRO A 54 -9.16 8.97 -1.56
CA PRO A 54 -9.76 8.09 -2.56
C PRO A 54 -9.56 8.65 -3.97
N LEU A 55 -9.26 7.76 -4.93
CA LEU A 55 -9.10 8.13 -6.34
C LEU A 55 -10.42 8.16 -7.09
N ARG A 56 -11.49 7.62 -6.50
CA ARG A 56 -12.84 7.60 -7.05
C ARG A 56 -13.85 7.49 -5.91
N ASP A 57 -15.09 7.88 -6.17
CA ASP A 57 -16.16 7.92 -5.16
C ASP A 57 -16.48 6.54 -4.56
N THR A 58 -16.26 5.47 -5.33
CA THR A 58 -16.52 4.11 -4.89
C THR A 58 -15.42 3.51 -4.03
N GLU A 59 -14.28 4.17 -3.91
CA GLU A 59 -13.19 3.68 -3.09
C GLU A 59 -13.45 3.99 -1.61
N SER A 60 -13.61 2.94 -0.81
CA SER A 60 -13.85 3.06 0.63
C SER A 60 -12.56 3.27 1.40
N PRO A 61 -12.61 3.92 2.57
CA PRO A 61 -11.46 3.97 3.46
C PRO A 61 -10.93 2.57 3.77
N VAL A 62 -9.61 2.42 3.71
CA VAL A 62 -8.95 1.12 3.92
C VAL A 62 -7.52 1.33 4.42
N VAL A 63 -7.04 0.35 5.20
CA VAL A 63 -5.63 0.20 5.52
C VAL A 63 -5.17 -1.08 4.84
N ARG A 64 -4.29 -0.95 3.85
CA ARG A 64 -3.86 -2.07 3.02
C ARG A 64 -2.36 -2.26 3.11
N PRO A 65 -1.90 -3.39 3.72
CA PRO A 65 -0.47 -3.70 3.72
C PRO A 65 -0.06 -4.33 2.39
N TYR A 66 1.15 -3.97 1.93
CA TYR A 66 1.80 -4.61 0.77
C TYR A 66 3.05 -5.30 1.30
N MET A 67 3.09 -6.62 1.17
CA MET A 67 4.21 -7.43 1.67
C MET A 67 5.33 -7.46 0.64
N LEU A 68 6.57 -7.28 1.11
CA LEU A 68 7.74 -7.41 0.26
C LEU A 68 7.91 -8.84 -0.19
N VAL A 69 8.05 -9.04 -1.49
CA VAL A 69 8.30 -10.34 -2.11
C VAL A 69 9.46 -10.24 -3.09
N ALA A 70 10.18 -11.34 -3.28
CA ALA A 70 11.28 -11.41 -4.22
C ALA A 70 10.78 -11.57 -5.67
N ASP A 71 9.66 -12.27 -5.86
CA ASP A 71 9.07 -12.58 -7.18
C ASP A 71 7.56 -12.41 -7.10
N ILE A 72 7.07 -11.29 -7.61
CA ILE A 72 5.64 -10.94 -7.50
C ILE A 72 4.76 -11.85 -8.36
N LEU A 73 5.25 -12.34 -9.49
CA LEU A 73 4.48 -13.28 -10.32
C LEU A 73 4.26 -14.60 -9.58
N ALA A 74 5.29 -15.11 -8.94
CA ALA A 74 5.19 -16.31 -8.12
C ALA A 74 4.27 -16.10 -6.91
N ALA A 75 4.32 -14.93 -6.27
CA ALA A 75 3.46 -14.59 -5.14
C ALA A 75 1.98 -14.54 -5.54
N VAL A 76 1.67 -13.91 -6.68
CA VAL A 76 0.30 -13.83 -7.21
C VAL A 76 -0.22 -15.22 -7.57
N ASP A 77 0.60 -16.07 -8.21
CA ASP A 77 0.21 -17.44 -8.55
C ASP A 77 -0.07 -18.26 -7.29
N ALA A 78 0.79 -18.15 -6.27
CA ALA A 78 0.59 -18.84 -5.00
C ALA A 78 -0.69 -18.39 -4.31
N ALA A 79 -0.98 -17.09 -4.30
CA ALA A 79 -2.20 -16.55 -3.72
C ALA A 79 -3.44 -17.07 -4.46
N SER A 80 -3.42 -17.06 -5.79
CA SER A 80 -4.52 -17.57 -6.61
C SER A 80 -4.77 -19.05 -6.33
N ASN A 81 -3.71 -19.86 -6.28
CA ASN A 81 -3.82 -21.29 -5.98
C ASN A 81 -4.33 -21.54 -4.54
N ALA A 82 -4.10 -20.61 -3.63
CA ALA A 82 -4.62 -20.69 -2.26
C ALA A 82 -6.06 -20.18 -2.11
N GLY A 83 -6.68 -19.74 -3.20
CA GLY A 83 -8.08 -19.29 -3.22
C GLY A 83 -8.30 -17.79 -3.16
N ALA A 84 -7.25 -16.98 -3.23
CA ALA A 84 -7.39 -15.53 -3.26
C ALA A 84 -7.86 -15.06 -4.65
N GLU A 85 -8.65 -13.99 -4.65
CA GLU A 85 -9.01 -13.25 -5.85
C GLU A 85 -7.91 -12.25 -6.19
N ILE A 86 -7.55 -12.14 -7.46
CA ILE A 86 -6.58 -11.13 -7.90
C ILE A 86 -7.35 -9.87 -8.27
N ALA A 87 -7.33 -8.88 -7.38
CA ALA A 87 -8.04 -7.62 -7.58
C ALA A 87 -7.27 -6.67 -8.50
N MET A 88 -5.95 -6.69 -8.43
CA MET A 88 -5.06 -5.92 -9.29
C MET A 88 -3.86 -6.79 -9.64
N PRO A 89 -3.68 -7.14 -10.94
CA PRO A 89 -2.49 -7.89 -11.36
C PRO A 89 -1.24 -7.04 -11.22
N PRO A 90 -0.03 -7.64 -11.29
CA PRO A 90 1.22 -6.90 -11.16
C PRO A 90 1.29 -5.69 -12.07
N MET A 91 1.62 -4.54 -11.50
CA MET A 91 1.73 -3.26 -12.18
C MET A 91 2.96 -2.52 -11.67
N GLU A 92 3.79 -2.05 -12.59
CA GLU A 92 4.97 -1.28 -12.25
C GLU A 92 4.61 0.15 -11.85
N ILE A 93 5.25 0.63 -10.79
CA ILE A 93 5.28 2.04 -10.42
C ILE A 93 6.73 2.51 -10.65
N PRO A 94 6.99 3.29 -11.71
CA PRO A 94 8.36 3.71 -12.04
C PRO A 94 9.07 4.36 -10.85
N GLY A 95 10.28 3.87 -10.55
CA GLY A 95 11.08 4.37 -9.45
C GLY A 95 10.75 3.79 -8.08
N HIS A 96 9.68 2.98 -7.96
CA HIS A 96 9.23 2.44 -6.68
C HIS A 96 9.19 0.91 -6.63
N GLY A 97 8.85 0.25 -7.72
CA GLY A 97 8.74 -1.20 -7.80
C GLY A 97 7.48 -1.65 -8.51
N THR A 98 7.09 -2.89 -8.27
CA THR A 98 5.91 -3.51 -8.87
C THR A 98 4.98 -3.97 -7.75
N PHE A 99 3.68 -3.71 -7.88
CA PHE A 99 2.70 -4.09 -6.87
C PHE A 99 1.57 -4.92 -7.47
N ALA A 100 0.87 -5.66 -6.60
CA ALA A 100 -0.37 -6.37 -6.93
C ALA A 100 -1.28 -6.35 -5.71
N ILE A 101 -2.58 -6.53 -5.92
CA ILE A 101 -3.57 -6.55 -4.83
C ILE A 101 -4.37 -7.85 -4.93
N VAL A 102 -4.54 -8.50 -3.79
CA VAL A 102 -5.33 -9.72 -3.67
C VAL A 102 -6.39 -9.57 -2.59
N ILE A 103 -7.47 -10.32 -2.72
CA ILE A 103 -8.55 -10.36 -1.73
C ILE A 103 -8.82 -11.81 -1.36
N HIS A 104 -8.80 -12.10 -0.06
CA HIS A 104 -9.13 -13.43 0.46
C HIS A 104 -10.00 -13.27 1.70
N SER A 105 -11.14 -13.96 1.73
CA SER A 105 -12.11 -13.87 2.83
C SER A 105 -12.49 -12.41 3.17
N GLY A 106 -12.62 -11.56 2.15
CA GLY A 106 -12.95 -10.15 2.31
C GLY A 106 -11.79 -9.26 2.76
N ILE A 107 -10.60 -9.81 2.97
CA ILE A 107 -9.42 -9.07 3.40
C ILE A 107 -8.57 -8.70 2.19
N GLU A 108 -8.33 -7.39 2.01
CA GLU A 108 -7.42 -6.89 0.99
C GLU A 108 -6.00 -6.82 1.52
N SER A 109 -5.07 -7.29 0.71
CA SER A 109 -3.64 -7.09 0.96
C SER A 109 -2.91 -7.01 -0.38
N GLY A 110 -1.65 -6.64 -0.35
CA GLY A 110 -0.88 -6.51 -1.56
C GLY A 110 0.49 -7.18 -1.47
N PHE A 111 1.13 -7.24 -2.63
CA PHE A 111 2.53 -7.63 -2.76
C PHE A 111 3.29 -6.45 -3.35
N TRP A 112 4.56 -6.35 -2.98
CA TRP A 112 5.47 -5.33 -3.48
C TRP A 112 6.82 -5.94 -3.79
N GLN A 113 7.28 -5.75 -5.02
CA GLN A 113 8.61 -6.18 -5.46
C GLN A 113 9.42 -4.94 -5.82
N LEU A 114 10.61 -4.83 -5.23
CA LEU A 114 11.54 -3.75 -5.53
C LEU A 114 12.29 -3.99 -6.83
#